data_5f609870b8fafe3d41d104cac9267dec
#
_entry.id   5f609870b8fafe3d41d104cac9267dec
#
_cell.length_a   1.000
_cell.length_b   1.000
_cell.length_c   1.000
_cell.angle_alpha   90.00
_cell.angle_beta   90.00
_cell.angle_gamma   90.00
#
_symmetry.space_group_name_H-M   'P 1'
#
loop_
_entity.id
_entity.type
_entity.pdbx_description
1 polymer ?
#
loop_
_entity_poly.entity_id
_entity_poly.type
_entity_poly.pdbx_seq_one_letter_code
_entity_poly.pdbx_strand_id
1 'polypeptide(L)'
;MKTIKTAALAGGVLILSIAGYIAYLHPVPTSLPVEMKYLPTAYAAPSNAPVTPSSAKTSETLFDLTHETVGAEPASFTAIVGSWVIGVAEDGRKVLVVDGRKWSSGQTSASLADKARALYGERYAEFLDNVKAYAYFPFAVAKGIDDFRAGEISLRFEGIDGRIDQAAGIIFNLKPNGDYLILRANCLEDNLVLFKYEHGKRSSVKWIRNTPTPSRQWHDLKLQVQGANVKGYLDGKLYLEHTLPEPVSGKVGVWSKADSVVYFDQYRVTKAG
;
A
#
# COMPACT_ATOMS: atom_id res chain seq x y z
N MET A 1 -23.11 -1.05 60.40
CA MET A 1 -22.05 -0.76 61.41
C MET A 1 -20.74 -1.23 60.86
N LYS A 2 -19.70 -0.36 60.96
CA LYS A 2 -18.25 -0.50 60.65
C LYS A 2 -17.87 -0.41 59.15
N THR A 3 -16.94 0.34 58.71
CA THR A 3 -16.28 1.59 59.17
C THR A 3 -15.41 2.02 58.00
N ILE A 4 -15.42 3.27 57.67
CA ILE A 4 -14.59 4.02 56.76
C ILE A 4 -13.12 3.91 57.17
N LYS A 5 -12.20 3.73 56.24
CA LYS A 5 -10.83 4.23 56.40
C LYS A 5 -10.33 4.90 55.13
N THR A 6 -10.28 6.21 55.26
CA THR A 6 -9.55 7.17 54.45
C THR A 6 -8.05 7.05 54.77
N ALA A 7 -7.19 7.13 53.78
CA ALA A 7 -5.80 7.58 54.00
C ALA A 7 -5.33 8.38 52.81
N ALA A 8 -4.78 9.52 53.15
CA ALA A 8 -4.45 10.64 52.31
C ALA A 8 -2.98 10.68 51.88
N LEU A 9 -2.74 11.45 50.81
CA LEU A 9 -1.60 12.33 50.50
C LEU A 9 -0.14 11.92 50.81
N ALA A 10 0.66 11.98 49.74
CA ALA A 10 1.95 12.69 49.67
C ALA A 10 2.30 12.76 48.19
N GLY A 11 2.53 13.84 47.52
CA GLY A 11 3.31 15.03 47.85
C GLY A 11 4.78 14.79 47.47
N GLY A 12 5.24 15.25 46.30
CA GLY A 12 6.68 15.15 46.04
C GLY A 12 7.04 15.50 44.60
N VAL A 13 7.31 16.72 44.40
CA VAL A 13 8.56 17.40 43.98
C VAL A 13 8.88 17.35 42.48
N LEU A 14 8.67 18.50 41.91
CA LEU A 14 9.18 19.00 40.62
C LEU A 14 10.71 19.20 40.76
N ILE A 15 11.50 18.55 39.90
CA ILE A 15 12.91 18.93 39.71
C ILE A 15 13.08 19.42 38.27
N LEU A 16 13.23 20.72 38.13
CA LEU A 16 13.79 21.41 37.00
C LEU A 16 15.31 21.19 37.02
N SER A 17 15.87 20.58 35.97
CA SER A 17 17.31 20.67 35.71
C SER A 17 17.54 21.45 34.42
N ILE A 18 18.02 22.68 34.63
CA ILE A 18 18.62 23.53 33.60
C ILE A 18 20.05 23.01 33.41
N ALA A 19 20.37 22.47 32.26
CA ALA A 19 21.74 22.16 31.87
C ALA A 19 22.19 23.14 30.80
N GLY A 20 23.26 23.85 31.13
CA GLY A 20 23.78 25.01 30.43
C GLY A 20 24.42 24.70 29.07
N TYR A 21 24.29 25.66 28.20
CA TYR A 21 24.94 25.75 26.90
C TYR A 21 26.38 26.26 27.14
N ILE A 22 27.38 25.43 26.92
CA ILE A 22 28.78 25.87 26.85
C ILE A 22 29.13 26.02 25.37
N ALA A 23 29.26 27.27 24.94
CA ALA A 23 29.80 27.61 23.62
C ALA A 23 31.34 27.50 23.67
N TYR A 24 31.90 26.59 22.91
CA TYR A 24 33.33 26.54 22.61
C TYR A 24 33.64 27.51 21.48
N LEU A 25 34.29 28.62 21.81
CA LEU A 25 34.93 29.52 20.86
C LEU A 25 36.27 28.89 20.42
N HIS A 26 36.39 28.46 19.17
CA HIS A 26 37.68 28.21 18.56
C HIS A 26 38.19 29.45 17.84
N PRO A 27 39.47 29.83 18.01
CA PRO A 27 40.03 30.96 17.31
C PRO A 27 40.26 30.68 15.83
N VAL A 28 39.89 31.65 15.01
CA VAL A 28 40.14 31.65 13.55
C VAL A 28 41.60 31.98 13.33
N PRO A 29 42.36 31.23 12.53
CA PRO A 29 43.70 31.62 12.10
C PRO A 29 43.58 32.60 10.95
N THR A 30 44.12 33.79 11.15
CA THR A 30 44.41 34.78 10.14
C THR A 30 45.72 34.46 9.46
N SER A 31 45.70 34.00 8.21
CA SER A 31 46.76 34.17 7.23
C SER A 31 46.29 33.97 5.81
N LEU A 32 46.15 35.03 5.05
CA LEU A 32 46.26 35.06 3.60
C LEU A 32 47.75 35.43 3.31
N PRO A 33 48.29 35.20 2.12
CA PRO A 33 47.72 35.07 0.80
C PRO A 33 48.41 34.00 -0.07
N VAL A 34 47.71 33.45 -1.06
CA VAL A 34 48.38 32.97 -2.28
C VAL A 34 47.57 33.45 -3.49
N GLU A 35 48.18 34.30 -4.27
CA GLU A 35 47.68 34.69 -5.58
C GLU A 35 47.48 33.46 -6.47
N MET A 36 46.24 33.14 -6.78
CA MET A 36 45.94 32.23 -7.86
C MET A 36 45.74 33.03 -9.16
N LYS A 37 46.72 32.90 -10.06
CA LYS A 37 46.63 33.37 -11.46
C LYS A 37 45.43 32.68 -12.12
N TYR A 38 44.42 33.46 -12.43
CA TYR A 38 43.28 33.00 -13.25
C TYR A 38 43.78 32.68 -14.67
N LEU A 39 43.76 31.39 -15.03
CA LEU A 39 43.71 30.98 -16.42
C LEU A 39 42.23 31.03 -16.86
N PRO A 40 41.88 31.65 -17.98
CA PRO A 40 40.52 31.65 -18.47
C PRO A 40 40.19 30.23 -19.00
N THR A 41 39.47 29.49 -18.22
CA THR A 41 38.80 28.27 -18.70
C THR A 41 37.71 28.71 -19.68
N ALA A 42 37.84 28.33 -20.94
CA ALA A 42 36.81 28.56 -21.94
C ALA A 42 35.52 27.90 -21.46
N TYR A 43 34.52 28.72 -21.14
CA TYR A 43 33.17 28.26 -20.88
C TYR A 43 32.63 27.71 -22.21
N ALA A 44 32.54 26.39 -22.34
CA ALA A 44 31.76 25.77 -23.38
C ALA A 44 30.28 26.16 -23.16
N ALA A 45 29.71 26.84 -24.13
CA ALA A 45 28.29 27.18 -24.12
C ALA A 45 27.45 25.91 -23.94
N PRO A 46 26.38 25.95 -23.14
CA PRO A 46 25.50 24.78 -23.01
C PRO A 46 24.92 24.45 -24.39
N SER A 47 25.15 23.22 -24.83
CA SER A 47 24.55 22.68 -26.05
C SER A 47 23.06 22.62 -25.86
N ASN A 48 22.31 23.51 -26.51
CA ASN A 48 20.86 23.46 -26.66
C ASN A 48 20.45 22.37 -27.68
N ALA A 49 20.93 21.16 -27.51
CA ALA A 49 20.32 20.03 -28.21
C ALA A 49 18.92 19.83 -27.63
N PRO A 50 17.85 19.77 -28.43
CA PRO A 50 16.55 19.44 -27.93
C PRO A 50 16.63 18.04 -27.32
N VAL A 51 16.38 17.95 -25.99
CA VAL A 51 16.20 16.66 -25.31
C VAL A 51 14.90 16.12 -25.86
N THR A 52 14.99 15.26 -26.86
CA THR A 52 13.83 14.46 -27.31
C THR A 52 13.40 13.64 -26.11
N PRO A 53 12.15 13.79 -25.59
CA PRO A 53 11.71 12.93 -24.53
C PRO A 53 11.74 11.50 -25.08
N SER A 54 12.59 10.65 -24.50
CA SER A 54 12.54 9.21 -24.74
C SER A 54 11.14 8.77 -24.40
N SER A 55 10.37 8.35 -25.40
CA SER A 55 9.08 7.72 -25.17
C SER A 55 9.34 6.37 -24.50
N ALA A 56 9.48 6.40 -23.19
CA ALA A 56 9.49 5.17 -22.40
C ALA A 56 8.22 4.39 -22.75
N LYS A 57 8.40 3.17 -23.27
CA LYS A 57 7.26 2.33 -23.68
C LYS A 57 6.45 1.96 -22.45
N THR A 58 5.38 2.69 -22.23
CA THR A 58 4.39 2.36 -21.19
C THR A 58 3.62 1.11 -21.63
N SER A 59 3.55 0.10 -20.79
CA SER A 59 2.69 -1.06 -21.02
C SER A 59 1.49 -1.02 -20.08
N GLU A 60 0.30 -1.20 -20.64
CA GLU A 60 -0.95 -1.23 -19.87
C GLU A 60 -1.58 -2.62 -19.94
N THR A 61 -2.07 -3.10 -18.80
CA THR A 61 -2.85 -4.32 -18.66
C THR A 61 -4.16 -3.97 -17.95
N LEU A 62 -5.29 -4.13 -18.65
CA LEU A 62 -6.63 -4.08 -18.08
C LEU A 62 -7.09 -5.49 -17.77
N PHE A 63 -7.58 -5.72 -16.57
CA PHE A 63 -8.15 -6.99 -16.14
C PHE A 63 -9.65 -7.00 -16.48
N ASP A 64 -9.95 -7.51 -17.67
CA ASP A 64 -11.32 -7.60 -18.18
C ASP A 64 -12.04 -8.83 -17.60
N LEU A 65 -13.12 -8.60 -16.87
CA LEU A 65 -13.92 -9.64 -16.23
C LEU A 65 -15.08 -10.14 -17.09
N THR A 66 -15.30 -9.59 -18.29
CA THR A 66 -16.46 -9.90 -19.14
C THR A 66 -16.53 -11.37 -19.54
N HIS A 67 -15.38 -12.03 -19.69
CA HIS A 67 -15.27 -13.44 -20.08
C HIS A 67 -15.13 -14.41 -18.90
N GLU A 68 -15.07 -13.90 -17.67
CA GLU A 68 -14.98 -14.70 -16.45
C GLU A 68 -16.31 -15.39 -16.12
N THR A 69 -16.27 -16.50 -15.40
CA THR A 69 -17.46 -17.29 -15.02
C THR A 69 -18.02 -16.80 -13.69
N VAL A 70 -19.27 -16.36 -13.67
CA VAL A 70 -19.97 -15.94 -12.45
C VAL A 70 -20.03 -17.10 -11.44
N GLY A 71 -19.73 -16.79 -10.18
CA GLY A 71 -19.66 -17.75 -9.07
C GLY A 71 -18.34 -18.54 -8.98
N ALA A 72 -17.47 -18.46 -9.98
CA ALA A 72 -16.15 -19.11 -9.95
C ALA A 72 -15.07 -18.20 -9.34
N GLU A 73 -13.95 -18.80 -8.92
CA GLU A 73 -12.73 -18.02 -8.63
C GLU A 73 -12.27 -17.28 -9.90
N PRO A 74 -11.74 -16.05 -9.78
CA PRO A 74 -11.31 -15.28 -10.94
C PRO A 74 -10.15 -15.95 -11.67
N ALA A 75 -10.26 -16.07 -12.99
CA ALA A 75 -9.19 -16.62 -13.83
C ALA A 75 -8.01 -15.62 -13.94
N SER A 76 -8.29 -14.32 -13.86
CA SER A 76 -7.31 -13.22 -13.95
C SER A 76 -6.54 -12.93 -12.65
N PHE A 77 -7.01 -13.45 -11.51
CA PHE A 77 -6.34 -13.31 -10.21
C PHE A 77 -6.06 -14.68 -9.58
N THR A 78 -5.10 -14.71 -8.67
CA THR A 78 -4.86 -15.87 -7.80
C THR A 78 -5.36 -15.50 -6.39
N ALA A 79 -6.49 -16.05 -5.98
CA ALA A 79 -7.02 -15.88 -4.63
C ALA A 79 -6.11 -16.58 -3.63
N ILE A 80 -5.48 -15.85 -2.71
CA ILE A 80 -4.55 -16.40 -1.72
C ILE A 80 -5.24 -16.52 -0.36
N VAL A 81 -5.85 -15.47 0.12
CA VAL A 81 -6.58 -15.43 1.39
C VAL A 81 -7.98 -14.92 1.14
N GLY A 82 -8.97 -15.56 1.76
CA GLY A 82 -10.38 -15.19 1.66
C GLY A 82 -11.10 -15.80 0.45
N SER A 83 -12.39 -15.50 0.36
CA SER A 83 -13.25 -15.93 -0.73
C SER A 83 -13.34 -14.82 -1.78
N TRP A 84 -12.82 -15.10 -2.97
CA TRP A 84 -12.83 -14.22 -4.12
C TRP A 84 -13.55 -14.90 -5.28
N VAL A 85 -14.61 -14.31 -5.75
CA VAL A 85 -15.43 -14.87 -6.83
C VAL A 85 -15.84 -13.79 -7.83
N ILE A 86 -16.21 -14.20 -9.02
CA ILE A 86 -16.85 -13.30 -9.99
C ILE A 86 -18.32 -13.18 -9.61
N GLY A 87 -18.77 -11.97 -9.36
CA GLY A 87 -20.17 -11.61 -9.14
C GLY A 87 -20.75 -10.77 -10.26
N VAL A 88 -21.97 -10.27 -10.03
CA VAL A 88 -22.66 -9.34 -10.92
C VAL A 88 -23.12 -8.15 -10.08
N ALA A 89 -22.77 -6.94 -10.48
CA ALA A 89 -23.25 -5.70 -9.88
C ALA A 89 -24.70 -5.40 -10.29
N GLU A 90 -25.32 -4.42 -9.62
CA GLU A 90 -26.72 -4.05 -9.90
C GLU A 90 -26.98 -3.64 -11.35
N ASP A 91 -25.98 -3.07 -12.01
CA ASP A 91 -26.05 -2.65 -13.42
C ASP A 91 -25.76 -3.79 -14.43
N GLY A 92 -25.61 -5.02 -13.94
CA GLY A 92 -25.37 -6.22 -14.76
C GLY A 92 -23.91 -6.46 -15.13
N ARG A 93 -22.97 -5.59 -14.75
CA ARG A 93 -21.53 -5.80 -15.01
C ARG A 93 -20.97 -6.90 -14.15
N LYS A 94 -20.08 -7.72 -14.71
CA LYS A 94 -19.28 -8.65 -13.91
C LYS A 94 -18.25 -7.89 -13.10
N VAL A 95 -18.12 -8.28 -11.85
CA VAL A 95 -17.22 -7.67 -10.86
C VAL A 95 -16.48 -8.75 -10.09
N LEU A 96 -15.29 -8.42 -9.62
CA LEU A 96 -14.59 -9.27 -8.65
C LEU A 96 -15.15 -8.98 -7.26
N VAL A 97 -15.58 -10.01 -6.56
CA VAL A 97 -16.22 -9.91 -5.24
C VAL A 97 -15.33 -10.54 -4.19
N VAL A 98 -15.09 -9.83 -3.10
CA VAL A 98 -14.62 -10.42 -1.84
C VAL A 98 -15.76 -10.48 -0.85
N ASP A 99 -15.93 -11.63 -0.20
CA ASP A 99 -16.81 -11.80 0.95
C ASP A 99 -15.99 -12.25 2.17
N GLY A 100 -15.67 -11.30 3.03
CA GLY A 100 -14.86 -11.51 4.22
C GLY A 100 -15.64 -11.92 5.46
N ARG A 101 -16.97 -12.08 5.40
CA ARG A 101 -17.82 -12.30 6.58
C ARG A 101 -17.47 -13.56 7.39
N LYS A 102 -16.79 -14.52 6.77
CA LYS A 102 -16.33 -15.75 7.44
C LYS A 102 -14.86 -15.69 7.88
N TRP A 103 -14.25 -14.52 7.95
CA TRP A 103 -12.82 -14.37 8.26
C TRP A 103 -12.40 -15.06 9.57
N SER A 104 -13.26 -15.05 10.59
CA SER A 104 -13.00 -15.72 11.89
C SER A 104 -12.87 -17.24 11.78
N SER A 105 -13.34 -17.85 10.71
CA SER A 105 -13.22 -19.29 10.43
C SER A 105 -11.91 -19.67 9.74
N GLY A 106 -11.02 -18.72 9.49
CA GLY A 106 -9.72 -18.97 8.87
C GLY A 106 -9.81 -19.32 7.39
N GLN A 107 -10.42 -18.47 6.57
CA GLN A 107 -10.57 -18.69 5.14
C GLN A 107 -9.23 -18.52 4.40
N THR A 108 -8.53 -19.60 4.20
CA THR A 108 -7.52 -19.68 3.13
C THR A 108 -8.16 -20.23 1.86
N SER A 109 -7.65 -19.83 0.72
CA SER A 109 -8.10 -20.37 -0.56
C SER A 109 -7.79 -21.86 -0.67
N ALA A 110 -8.63 -22.60 -1.39
CA ALA A 110 -8.35 -23.98 -1.76
C ALA A 110 -7.02 -24.06 -2.52
N SER A 111 -6.26 -25.16 -2.30
CA SER A 111 -4.95 -25.38 -2.95
C SER A 111 -3.94 -24.24 -2.73
N LEU A 112 -3.92 -23.63 -1.54
CA LEU A 112 -3.03 -22.51 -1.23
C LEU A 112 -1.56 -22.84 -1.51
N ALA A 113 -1.11 -24.06 -1.18
CA ALA A 113 0.27 -24.48 -1.43
C ALA A 113 0.62 -24.48 -2.93
N ASP A 114 -0.28 -24.97 -3.79
CA ASP A 114 -0.05 -24.98 -5.24
C ASP A 114 -0.08 -23.56 -5.83
N LYS A 115 -0.99 -22.73 -5.33
CA LYS A 115 -1.06 -21.32 -5.69
C LYS A 115 0.21 -20.56 -5.29
N ALA A 116 0.71 -20.78 -4.08
CA ALA A 116 1.95 -20.19 -3.60
C ALA A 116 3.16 -20.66 -4.42
N ARG A 117 3.22 -21.96 -4.76
CA ARG A 117 4.28 -22.49 -5.64
C ARG A 117 4.23 -21.90 -7.04
N ALA A 118 3.05 -21.71 -7.62
CA ALA A 118 2.89 -21.05 -8.92
C ALA A 118 3.35 -19.58 -8.88
N LEU A 119 3.20 -18.89 -7.76
CA LEU A 119 3.64 -17.50 -7.60
C LEU A 119 5.14 -17.35 -7.35
N TYR A 120 5.75 -18.24 -6.57
CA TYR A 120 7.07 -18.04 -6.00
C TYR A 120 8.05 -19.22 -6.16
N GLY A 121 7.67 -20.28 -6.92
CA GLY A 121 8.52 -21.45 -7.13
C GLY A 121 8.96 -22.08 -5.81
N GLU A 122 10.25 -22.36 -5.67
CA GLU A 122 10.82 -22.99 -4.46
C GLU A 122 10.70 -22.13 -3.17
N ARG A 123 10.46 -20.83 -3.30
CA ARG A 123 10.26 -19.95 -2.14
C ARG A 123 8.82 -19.98 -1.58
N TYR A 124 7.96 -20.86 -2.09
CA TYR A 124 6.58 -20.96 -1.65
C TYR A 124 6.41 -21.27 -0.15
N ALA A 125 7.34 -22.01 0.44
CA ALA A 125 7.29 -22.36 1.87
C ALA A 125 7.45 -21.10 2.76
N GLU A 126 8.42 -20.25 2.43
CA GLU A 126 8.64 -18.97 3.11
C GLU A 126 7.38 -18.08 3.06
N PHE A 127 6.74 -18.03 1.89
CA PHE A 127 5.48 -17.30 1.72
C PHE A 127 4.34 -17.88 2.58
N LEU A 128 4.19 -19.21 2.61
CA LEU A 128 3.15 -19.89 3.37
C LEU A 128 3.29 -19.70 4.88
N ASP A 129 4.50 -19.68 5.40
CA ASP A 129 4.74 -19.47 6.84
C ASP A 129 4.21 -18.12 7.32
N ASN A 130 4.31 -17.11 6.49
CA ASN A 130 3.76 -15.79 6.77
C ASN A 130 2.26 -15.68 6.50
N VAL A 131 1.75 -16.24 5.41
CA VAL A 131 0.33 -16.13 5.02
C VAL A 131 -0.63 -16.81 5.99
N LYS A 132 -0.21 -17.85 6.69
CA LYS A 132 -1.04 -18.54 7.71
C LYS A 132 -1.60 -17.59 8.79
N ALA A 133 -0.94 -16.48 9.05
CA ALA A 133 -1.34 -15.53 10.09
C ALA A 133 -2.46 -14.57 9.64
N TYR A 134 -2.96 -14.61 8.37
CA TYR A 134 -3.61 -13.45 7.77
C TYR A 134 -5.01 -13.64 7.20
N ALA A 135 -5.75 -14.65 7.64
CA ALA A 135 -7.15 -14.83 7.21
C ALA A 135 -8.03 -13.59 7.41
N TYR A 136 -7.63 -12.69 8.34
CA TYR A 136 -8.28 -11.39 8.57
C TYR A 136 -8.04 -10.38 7.44
N PHE A 137 -7.10 -10.62 6.55
CA PHE A 137 -6.73 -9.75 5.44
C PHE A 137 -6.85 -10.49 4.11
N PRO A 138 -8.07 -10.60 3.54
CA PRO A 138 -8.25 -11.22 2.24
C PRO A 138 -7.45 -10.49 1.16
N PHE A 139 -6.79 -11.26 0.28
CA PHE A 139 -6.16 -10.70 -0.91
C PHE A 139 -6.07 -11.71 -2.06
N ALA A 140 -6.04 -11.15 -3.27
CA ALA A 140 -5.81 -11.88 -4.49
C ALA A 140 -4.75 -11.18 -5.35
N VAL A 141 -3.86 -11.96 -5.95
CA VAL A 141 -2.71 -11.50 -6.72
C VAL A 141 -3.06 -11.47 -8.20
N ALA A 142 -2.81 -10.34 -8.86
CA ALA A 142 -3.02 -10.17 -10.29
C ALA A 142 -2.05 -11.06 -11.09
N LYS A 143 -2.59 -11.90 -11.99
CA LYS A 143 -1.78 -12.77 -12.84
C LYS A 143 -1.12 -11.99 -13.97
N GLY A 144 0.06 -12.42 -14.38
CA GLY A 144 0.81 -11.79 -15.48
C GLY A 144 1.56 -10.50 -15.07
N ILE A 145 1.48 -10.08 -13.79
CA ILE A 145 2.25 -8.98 -13.25
C ILE A 145 3.23 -9.53 -12.20
N ASP A 146 4.37 -10.03 -12.66
CA ASP A 146 5.33 -10.69 -11.78
C ASP A 146 6.17 -9.71 -10.97
N ASP A 147 6.51 -8.56 -11.55
CA ASP A 147 7.27 -7.51 -10.89
C ASP A 147 6.78 -6.14 -11.35
N PHE A 148 6.22 -5.38 -10.42
CA PHE A 148 5.81 -3.99 -10.60
C PHE A 148 6.78 -3.09 -9.84
N ARG A 149 7.40 -2.13 -10.53
CA ARG A 149 8.42 -1.24 -9.96
C ARG A 149 8.05 0.23 -10.05
N ALA A 150 7.37 0.62 -11.14
CA ALA A 150 6.97 1.99 -11.38
C ALA A 150 5.76 2.04 -12.31
N GLY A 151 4.97 3.10 -12.20
CA GLY A 151 3.77 3.32 -12.99
C GLY A 151 2.54 3.55 -12.14
N GLU A 152 1.38 3.11 -12.61
CA GLU A 152 0.11 3.30 -11.94
C GLU A 152 -0.64 1.98 -11.78
N ILE A 153 -1.34 1.82 -10.66
CA ILE A 153 -2.33 0.78 -10.43
C ILE A 153 -3.62 1.47 -10.06
N SER A 154 -4.70 1.16 -10.74
CA SER A 154 -6.01 1.72 -10.45
C SER A 154 -7.08 0.63 -10.43
N LEU A 155 -8.13 0.88 -9.68
CA LEU A 155 -9.33 0.05 -9.63
C LEU A 155 -10.53 0.91 -9.24
N ARG A 156 -11.73 0.43 -9.56
CA ARG A 156 -12.97 0.90 -8.97
C ARG A 156 -13.41 -0.07 -7.89
N PHE A 157 -14.01 0.44 -6.82
CA PHE A 157 -14.57 -0.41 -5.78
C PHE A 157 -15.89 0.16 -5.25
N GLU A 158 -16.70 -0.72 -4.70
CA GLU A 158 -17.93 -0.38 -4.00
C GLU A 158 -18.03 -1.20 -2.71
N GLY A 159 -18.13 -0.53 -1.56
CA GLY A 159 -18.38 -1.17 -0.26
C GLY A 159 -19.84 -1.57 -0.14
N ILE A 160 -20.13 -2.87 -0.19
CA ILE A 160 -21.50 -3.40 -0.22
C ILE A 160 -22.04 -3.70 1.18
N ASP A 161 -21.23 -4.38 2.00
CA ASP A 161 -21.60 -4.82 3.34
C ASP A 161 -20.35 -5.01 4.20
N GLY A 162 -20.54 -5.16 5.49
CA GLY A 162 -19.50 -5.30 6.49
C GLY A 162 -19.81 -4.39 7.68
N ARG A 163 -19.79 -4.96 8.86
CA ARG A 163 -20.06 -4.22 10.11
C ARG A 163 -18.79 -3.72 10.76
N ILE A 164 -17.69 -4.46 10.62
CA ILE A 164 -16.38 -4.12 11.18
C ILE A 164 -15.60 -3.25 10.19
N ASP A 165 -15.64 -3.64 8.93
CA ASP A 165 -14.93 -2.94 7.85
C ASP A 165 -15.72 -3.01 6.53
N GLN A 166 -15.51 -2.01 5.68
CA GLN A 166 -15.85 -2.01 4.26
C GLN A 166 -14.64 -1.47 3.50
N ALA A 167 -13.59 -2.27 3.51
CA ALA A 167 -12.25 -1.86 3.11
C ALA A 167 -11.89 -2.41 1.72
N ALA A 168 -11.47 -1.53 0.84
CA ALA A 168 -10.90 -1.85 -0.46
C ALA A 168 -9.45 -1.39 -0.54
N GLY A 169 -8.56 -2.20 -1.12
CA GLY A 169 -7.15 -1.86 -1.22
C GLY A 169 -6.46 -2.40 -2.46
N ILE A 170 -5.38 -1.74 -2.81
CA ILE A 170 -4.37 -2.20 -3.75
C ILE A 170 -3.22 -2.77 -2.91
N ILE A 171 -2.98 -4.09 -3.03
CA ILE A 171 -1.76 -4.70 -2.50
C ILE A 171 -0.65 -4.54 -3.55
N PHE A 172 0.53 -4.15 -3.11
CA PHE A 172 1.70 -3.98 -3.96
C PHE A 172 2.99 -4.30 -3.20
N ASN A 173 4.11 -4.37 -3.91
CA ASN A 173 5.39 -4.76 -3.34
C ASN A 173 5.34 -6.11 -2.60
N LEU A 174 4.47 -7.04 -3.06
CA LEU A 174 4.32 -8.34 -2.43
C LEU A 174 5.53 -9.21 -2.72
N LYS A 175 6.24 -9.57 -1.65
CA LYS A 175 7.51 -10.31 -1.68
C LYS A 175 7.30 -11.82 -1.47
N PRO A 176 8.27 -12.64 -1.87
CA PRO A 176 8.23 -14.08 -1.60
C PRO A 176 8.21 -14.45 -0.12
N ASN A 177 8.72 -13.59 0.77
CA ASN A 177 8.64 -13.76 2.22
C ASN A 177 7.28 -13.37 2.82
N GLY A 178 6.31 -13.00 1.99
CA GLY A 178 4.98 -12.60 2.44
C GLY A 178 4.85 -11.15 2.92
N ASP A 179 5.91 -10.35 2.86
CA ASP A 179 5.84 -8.92 3.17
C ASP A 179 5.21 -8.14 2.01
N TYR A 180 4.43 -7.11 2.31
CA TYR A 180 3.76 -6.29 1.31
C TYR A 180 3.34 -4.91 1.81
N LEU A 181 2.95 -4.07 0.88
CA LEU A 181 2.36 -2.76 1.13
C LEU A 181 0.90 -2.74 0.67
N ILE A 182 0.06 -1.88 1.28
CA ILE A 182 -1.34 -1.72 0.92
C ILE A 182 -1.68 -0.23 0.90
N LEU A 183 -2.24 0.25 -0.21
CA LEU A 183 -3.02 1.47 -0.23
C LEU A 183 -4.49 1.10 -0.04
N ARG A 184 -5.13 1.52 1.06
CA ARG A 184 -6.47 1.09 1.45
C ARG A 184 -7.39 2.28 1.73
N ALA A 185 -8.60 2.28 1.12
CA ALA A 185 -9.75 3.10 1.50
C ALA A 185 -10.74 2.27 2.34
N ASN A 186 -11.53 2.90 3.21
CA ASN A 186 -12.56 2.22 4.01
C ASN A 186 -13.82 3.08 4.12
N CYS A 187 -14.93 2.54 3.65
CA CYS A 187 -16.22 3.23 3.62
C CYS A 187 -16.81 3.51 5.01
N LEU A 188 -16.45 2.73 6.05
CA LEU A 188 -16.93 2.97 7.41
C LEU A 188 -16.07 3.95 8.22
N GLU A 189 -14.85 4.21 7.77
CA GLU A 189 -13.88 5.01 8.52
C GLU A 189 -13.51 6.33 7.83
N ASP A 190 -13.97 6.56 6.59
CA ASP A 190 -13.63 7.74 5.79
C ASP A 190 -12.13 8.07 5.82
N ASN A 191 -11.31 7.06 5.50
CA ASN A 191 -9.87 7.24 5.50
C ASN A 191 -9.17 6.55 4.33
N LEU A 192 -8.01 7.10 3.95
CA LEU A 192 -7.06 6.50 3.03
C LEU A 192 -5.74 6.25 3.76
N VAL A 193 -5.27 5.01 3.78
CA VAL A 193 -4.12 4.62 4.58
C VAL A 193 -3.12 3.83 3.73
N LEU A 194 -1.84 4.18 3.86
CA LEU A 194 -0.74 3.33 3.44
C LEU A 194 -0.32 2.47 4.63
N PHE A 195 -0.48 1.16 4.50
CA PHE A 195 -0.01 0.19 5.47
C PHE A 195 1.18 -0.59 4.92
N LYS A 196 2.01 -1.07 5.83
CA LYS A 196 2.97 -2.13 5.55
C LYS A 196 2.61 -3.38 6.36
N TYR A 197 2.91 -4.51 5.76
CA TYR A 197 2.85 -5.81 6.36
C TYR A 197 4.24 -6.43 6.32
N GLU A 198 4.86 -6.63 7.46
CA GLU A 198 6.22 -7.15 7.60
C GLU A 198 6.28 -8.15 8.75
N HIS A 199 6.90 -9.30 8.53
CA HIS A 199 7.10 -10.35 9.53
C HIS A 199 5.82 -10.68 10.31
N GLY A 200 4.72 -10.78 9.63
CA GLY A 200 3.47 -11.13 10.26
C GLY A 200 2.73 -10.00 10.97
N LYS A 201 3.17 -8.77 10.85
CA LYS A 201 2.57 -7.63 11.55
C LYS A 201 2.21 -6.50 10.59
N ARG A 202 0.98 -6.01 10.72
CA ARG A 202 0.54 -4.81 10.01
C ARG A 202 0.81 -3.56 10.85
N SER A 203 1.39 -2.54 10.21
CA SER A 203 1.54 -1.21 10.79
C SER A 203 1.18 -0.13 9.77
N SER A 204 0.69 1.02 10.25
CA SER A 204 0.42 2.17 9.38
C SER A 204 1.72 2.90 9.06
N VAL A 205 1.92 3.21 7.78
CA VAL A 205 2.99 4.07 7.30
C VAL A 205 2.52 5.52 7.26
N LYS A 206 1.34 5.75 6.67
CA LYS A 206 0.72 7.07 6.58
C LYS A 206 -0.79 6.95 6.63
N TRP A 207 -1.43 7.77 7.46
CA TRP A 207 -2.87 7.76 7.69
C TRP A 207 -3.49 9.10 7.33
N ILE A 208 -4.41 9.10 6.38
CA ILE A 208 -5.19 10.29 5.98
C ILE A 208 -6.63 10.09 6.43
N ARG A 209 -7.15 11.03 7.20
CA ARG A 209 -8.53 11.05 7.69
C ARG A 209 -9.38 12.00 6.84
N ASN A 210 -10.70 11.91 6.99
CA ASN A 210 -11.65 12.77 6.28
C ASN A 210 -11.50 12.64 4.75
N THR A 211 -11.44 11.41 4.28
CA THR A 211 -11.54 11.07 2.86
C THR A 211 -12.91 10.44 2.62
N PRO A 212 -13.94 11.22 2.30
CA PRO A 212 -15.31 10.71 2.16
C PRO A 212 -15.37 9.54 1.20
N THR A 213 -15.89 8.42 1.69
CA THR A 213 -15.95 7.15 0.94
C THR A 213 -17.27 6.46 1.27
N PRO A 214 -18.44 7.04 0.93
CA PRO A 214 -19.74 6.48 1.30
C PRO A 214 -19.93 5.04 0.77
N SER A 215 -20.52 4.18 1.61
CA SER A 215 -20.91 2.82 1.24
C SER A 215 -21.92 2.83 0.10
N ARG A 216 -21.97 1.74 -0.69
CA ARG A 216 -22.89 1.54 -1.81
C ARG A 216 -22.78 2.64 -2.89
N GLN A 217 -21.57 3.13 -3.08
CA GLN A 217 -21.18 4.02 -4.17
C GLN A 217 -19.86 3.53 -4.75
N TRP A 218 -19.69 3.70 -6.05
CA TRP A 218 -18.46 3.40 -6.75
C TRP A 218 -17.41 4.48 -6.50
N HIS A 219 -16.23 4.08 -6.12
CA HIS A 219 -15.05 4.93 -5.89
C HIS A 219 -13.89 4.50 -6.76
N ASP A 220 -13.08 5.46 -7.18
CA ASP A 220 -11.84 5.24 -7.92
C ASP A 220 -10.65 5.29 -6.96
N LEU A 221 -9.95 4.17 -6.79
CA LEU A 221 -8.71 4.09 -6.02
C LEU A 221 -7.53 3.96 -6.97
N LYS A 222 -6.52 4.84 -6.81
CA LYS A 222 -5.31 4.81 -7.64
C LYS A 222 -4.04 4.95 -6.81
N LEU A 223 -3.07 4.11 -7.11
CA LEU A 223 -1.71 4.15 -6.62
C LEU A 223 -0.77 4.54 -7.77
N GLN A 224 0.06 5.55 -7.56
CA GLN A 224 1.16 5.89 -8.47
C GLN A 224 2.49 5.61 -7.76
N VAL A 225 3.43 5.02 -8.49
CA VAL A 225 4.74 4.63 -7.97
C VAL A 225 5.84 5.13 -8.90
N GLN A 226 6.83 5.80 -8.32
CA GLN A 226 8.05 6.21 -9.00
C GLN A 226 9.25 5.89 -8.10
N GLY A 227 9.87 4.73 -8.32
CA GLY A 227 10.92 4.24 -7.46
C GLY A 227 10.41 4.00 -6.02
N ALA A 228 10.92 4.76 -5.07
CA ALA A 228 10.47 4.72 -3.67
C ALA A 228 9.28 5.68 -3.38
N ASN A 229 8.96 6.59 -4.31
CA ASN A 229 7.89 7.56 -4.09
C ASN A 229 6.54 6.95 -4.46
N VAL A 230 5.57 7.05 -3.55
CA VAL A 230 4.22 6.56 -3.73
C VAL A 230 3.21 7.67 -3.51
N LYS A 231 2.17 7.70 -4.36
CA LYS A 231 1.05 8.61 -4.25
C LYS A 231 -0.26 7.84 -4.28
N GLY A 232 -1.16 8.19 -3.37
CA GLY A 232 -2.48 7.59 -3.26
C GLY A 232 -3.59 8.60 -3.60
N TYR A 233 -4.47 8.19 -4.52
CA TYR A 233 -5.60 9.01 -4.96
C TYR A 233 -6.90 8.28 -4.65
N LEU A 234 -7.91 9.03 -4.27
CA LEU A 234 -9.29 8.56 -4.15
C LEU A 234 -10.19 9.54 -4.92
N ASP A 235 -11.03 9.03 -5.81
CA ASP A 235 -11.94 9.79 -6.67
C ASP A 235 -11.22 10.94 -7.40
N GLY A 236 -10.08 10.64 -7.98
CA GLY A 236 -9.23 11.57 -8.73
C GLY A 236 -8.42 12.55 -7.88
N LYS A 237 -8.68 12.66 -6.57
CA LYS A 237 -7.99 13.58 -5.68
C LYS A 237 -6.77 12.93 -5.04
N LEU A 238 -5.62 13.62 -5.07
CA LEU A 238 -4.42 13.23 -4.36
C LEU A 238 -4.62 13.48 -2.85
N TYR A 239 -4.53 12.42 -2.06
CA TYR A 239 -4.62 12.49 -0.61
C TYR A 239 -3.32 12.11 0.09
N LEU A 240 -2.53 11.22 -0.51
CA LEU A 240 -1.37 10.62 0.15
C LEU A 240 -0.15 10.70 -0.75
N GLU A 241 0.97 11.21 -0.20
CA GLU A 241 2.30 11.09 -0.77
C GLU A 241 3.25 10.59 0.32
N HIS A 242 4.13 9.67 -0.04
CA HIS A 242 5.13 9.12 0.88
C HIS A 242 6.35 8.62 0.12
N THR A 243 7.52 8.75 0.74
CA THR A 243 8.75 8.15 0.26
C THR A 243 9.06 6.93 1.13
N LEU A 244 9.06 5.75 0.52
CA LEU A 244 9.42 4.49 1.17
C LEU A 244 10.93 4.43 1.42
N PRO A 245 11.40 3.61 2.37
CA PRO A 245 12.83 3.41 2.60
C PRO A 245 13.53 2.75 1.41
N GLU A 246 12.81 1.96 0.60
CA GLU A 246 13.34 1.24 -0.57
C GLU A 246 12.40 1.38 -1.78
N PRO A 247 12.93 1.26 -3.01
CA PRO A 247 12.10 1.22 -4.21
C PRO A 247 11.13 0.03 -4.20
N VAL A 248 9.97 0.25 -4.81
CA VAL A 248 8.96 -0.80 -5.01
C VAL A 248 9.48 -1.84 -6.00
N SER A 249 9.31 -3.13 -5.68
CA SER A 249 9.55 -4.25 -6.57
C SER A 249 8.82 -5.48 -6.04
N GLY A 250 7.83 -5.98 -6.75
CA GLY A 250 7.08 -7.16 -6.34
C GLY A 250 5.75 -7.33 -7.06
N LYS A 251 4.99 -8.34 -6.62
CA LYS A 251 3.67 -8.61 -7.18
C LYS A 251 2.64 -7.61 -6.66
N VAL A 252 1.50 -7.53 -7.36
CA VAL A 252 0.41 -6.60 -7.10
C VAL A 252 -0.94 -7.32 -7.14
N GLY A 253 -1.99 -6.68 -6.63
CA GLY A 253 -3.33 -7.25 -6.66
C GLY A 253 -4.34 -6.43 -5.86
N VAL A 254 -5.39 -7.09 -5.40
CA VAL A 254 -6.47 -6.52 -4.61
C VAL A 254 -6.43 -7.02 -3.17
N TRP A 255 -6.94 -6.21 -2.25
CA TRP A 255 -6.89 -6.47 -0.82
C TRP A 255 -8.17 -6.01 -0.13
N SER A 256 -8.53 -6.68 0.96
CA SER A 256 -9.65 -6.28 1.80
C SER A 256 -9.38 -6.60 3.28
N LYS A 257 -10.35 -6.36 4.16
CA LYS A 257 -10.19 -6.55 5.61
C LYS A 257 -11.46 -7.08 6.27
N ALA A 258 -11.27 -7.97 7.24
CA ALA A 258 -12.31 -8.48 8.13
C ALA A 258 -13.57 -8.98 7.38
N ASP A 259 -14.74 -8.51 7.81
CA ASP A 259 -16.04 -8.89 7.29
C ASP A 259 -16.52 -8.09 6.07
N SER A 260 -15.62 -7.36 5.43
CA SER A 260 -15.94 -6.56 4.24
C SER A 260 -16.54 -7.41 3.12
N VAL A 261 -17.65 -6.93 2.55
CA VAL A 261 -18.15 -7.36 1.25
C VAL A 261 -17.92 -6.20 0.29
N VAL A 262 -17.04 -6.40 -0.68
CA VAL A 262 -16.63 -5.33 -1.61
C VAL A 262 -16.65 -5.87 -3.03
N TYR A 263 -17.16 -5.03 -3.93
CA TYR A 263 -17.05 -5.21 -5.37
C TYR A 263 -15.84 -4.45 -5.89
N PHE A 264 -15.08 -5.08 -6.80
CA PHE A 264 -13.97 -4.49 -7.53
C PHE A 264 -14.21 -4.60 -9.03
N ASP A 265 -13.86 -3.54 -9.74
CA ASP A 265 -14.00 -3.45 -11.19
C ASP A 265 -12.83 -2.64 -11.78
N GLN A 266 -12.61 -2.75 -13.07
CA GLN A 266 -11.64 -1.97 -13.83
C GLN A 266 -10.22 -1.95 -13.23
N TYR A 267 -9.77 -3.09 -12.67
CA TYR A 267 -8.39 -3.20 -12.21
C TYR A 267 -7.43 -3.06 -13.39
N ARG A 268 -6.54 -2.10 -13.28
CA ARG A 268 -5.60 -1.72 -14.34
C ARG A 268 -4.21 -1.52 -13.78
N VAL A 269 -3.22 -2.01 -14.50
CA VAL A 269 -1.80 -1.80 -14.20
C VAL A 269 -1.13 -1.17 -15.41
N THR A 270 -0.56 0.01 -15.24
CA THR A 270 0.24 0.71 -16.24
C THR A 270 1.68 0.75 -15.74
N LYS A 271 2.58 0.03 -16.40
CA LYS A 271 4.01 0.03 -16.05
C LYS A 271 4.70 1.16 -16.79
N ALA A 272 5.50 1.95 -16.06
CA ALA A 272 6.50 2.84 -16.67
C ALA A 272 7.66 1.99 -17.21
N GLY A 273 8.12 2.31 -18.41
CA GLY A 273 9.25 1.65 -19.05
C GLY A 273 10.58 2.12 -18.52
#